data_5f5b307ce4affe7c8a9a6273214324c0
#
_entry.id   5f5b307ce4affe7c8a9a6273214324c0
#
_cell.length_a   1.000
_cell.length_b   1.000
_cell.length_c   1.000
_cell.angle_alpha   90.00
_cell.angle_beta   90.00
_cell.angle_gamma   90.00
#
_symmetry.space_group_name_H-M   'P 1'
#
loop_
_entity.id
_entity.type
_entity.pdbx_description
1 polymer ?
#
loop_
_entity_poly.entity_id
_entity_poly.type
_entity_poly.pdbx_seq_one_letter_code
_entity_poly.pdbx_strand_id
1 'polypeptide(L)' 'MKLLTYAINKKELTGVLNREGTFVYPLSAAGMEYRTMKEVIREIGPSELELLDHISGLPPYEVSNAAPLEDIKIMAPI' A
#
# COMPACT_ATOMS: atom_id res chain seq x y z
N MET A 1 3.81 -7.33 -7.41
CA MET A 1 3.29 -6.26 -6.55
C MET A 1 1.79 -6.14 -6.70
N LYS A 2 1.08 -5.96 -5.62
CA LYS A 2 -0.37 -5.86 -5.66
C LYS A 2 -0.84 -4.62 -4.91
N LEU A 3 -1.50 -3.70 -5.62
CA LEU A 3 -2.08 -2.51 -5.02
C LEU A 3 -3.51 -2.81 -4.56
N LEU A 4 -3.90 -2.22 -3.44
CA LEU A 4 -5.23 -2.44 -2.91
C LEU A 4 -5.70 -1.26 -2.06
N THR A 5 -7.01 -1.22 -1.80
CA THR A 5 -7.61 -0.29 -0.87
C THR A 5 -7.96 -1.06 0.40
N TYR A 6 -7.63 -0.52 1.55
CA TYR A 6 -7.93 -1.17 2.81
C TYR A 6 -8.41 -0.13 3.84
N ALA A 7 -9.06 -0.61 4.87
CA ALA A 7 -9.56 0.24 5.94
C ALA A 7 -8.88 -0.13 7.25
N ILE A 8 -8.45 0.88 7.99
CA ILE A 8 -7.90 0.74 9.32
C ILE A 8 -8.41 1.89 10.17
N ASN A 9 -8.96 1.57 11.36
CA ASN A 9 -9.53 2.58 12.25
C ASN A 9 -10.54 3.50 11.56
N LYS A 10 -11.40 2.92 10.72
CA LYS A 10 -12.45 3.62 9.96
C LYS A 10 -11.91 4.58 8.89
N LYS A 11 -10.64 4.48 8.56
CA LYS A 11 -10.04 5.24 7.47
C LYS A 11 -9.74 4.34 6.30
N GLU A 12 -10.06 4.79 5.10
CA GLU A 12 -9.71 4.08 3.88
C GLU A 12 -8.36 4.59 3.38
N LEU A 13 -7.47 3.65 3.11
CA LEU A 13 -6.12 3.97 2.64
C LEU A 13 -5.81 3.12 1.41
N THR A 14 -4.90 3.62 0.59
CA THR A 14 -4.35 2.84 -0.51
C THR A 14 -2.96 2.36 -0.12
N GLY A 15 -2.63 1.16 -0.54
CA GLY A 15 -1.35 0.58 -0.20
C GLY A 15 -0.94 -0.55 -1.11
N VAL A 16 0.20 -1.14 -0.81
CA VAL A 16 0.75 -2.25 -1.55
C VAL A 16 0.92 -3.45 -0.62
N LEU A 17 0.54 -4.63 -1.10
CA LEU A 17 0.73 -5.86 -0.35
C LEU A 17 2.22 -6.23 -0.42
N ASN A 18 2.80 -6.61 0.72
CA ASN A 18 4.19 -7.02 0.73
C ASN A 18 4.36 -8.36 0.00
N ARG A 19 5.61 -8.72 -0.34
CA ARG A 19 5.88 -9.94 -1.11
C ARG A 19 5.43 -11.21 -0.41
N GLU A 20 5.47 -11.21 0.92
CA GLU A 20 5.07 -12.37 1.70
C GLU A 20 3.55 -12.48 1.84
N GLY A 21 2.81 -11.42 1.50
CA GLY A 21 1.37 -11.41 1.61
C GLY A 21 0.86 -11.35 3.05
N THR A 22 1.65 -10.81 3.96
CA THR A 22 1.31 -10.76 5.40
C THR A 22 1.02 -9.36 5.91
N PHE A 23 1.53 -8.33 5.21
CA PHE A 23 1.36 -6.94 5.62
C PHE A 23 0.99 -6.09 4.41
N VAL A 24 0.29 -4.97 4.67
CA VAL A 24 0.04 -3.94 3.67
C VAL A 24 0.84 -2.71 4.05
N TYR A 25 1.55 -2.15 3.10
CA TYR A 25 2.32 -0.93 3.31
C TYR A 25 1.59 0.23 2.66
N PRO A 26 1.28 1.31 3.43
CA PRO A 26 0.57 2.45 2.85
C PRO A 26 1.46 3.17 1.84
N LEU A 27 0.85 3.75 0.81
CA LEU A 27 1.61 4.50 -0.19
C LEU A 27 2.31 5.71 0.42
N SER A 28 1.80 6.21 1.53
CA SER A 28 2.45 7.32 2.25
C SER A 28 3.84 6.95 2.75
N ALA A 29 4.11 5.66 2.97
CA ALA A 29 5.45 5.21 3.38
C ALA A 29 6.47 5.42 2.25
N ALA A 30 6.00 5.52 1.01
CA ALA A 30 6.84 5.82 -0.14
C ALA A 30 6.83 7.31 -0.49
N GLY A 31 6.20 8.14 0.35
CA GLY A 31 6.07 9.55 0.09
C GLY A 31 4.97 9.91 -0.89
N MET A 32 4.08 8.97 -1.17
CA MET A 32 2.98 9.17 -2.10
C MET A 32 1.68 9.38 -1.35
N GLU A 33 0.97 10.45 -1.66
CA GLU A 33 -0.31 10.76 -1.01
C GLU A 33 -1.42 10.76 -2.04
N TYR A 34 -2.11 9.65 -2.15
CA TYR A 34 -3.28 9.51 -3.00
C TYR A 34 -4.49 9.20 -2.13
N ARG A 35 -5.60 9.88 -2.38
CA ARG A 35 -6.82 9.71 -1.61
C ARG A 35 -7.64 8.51 -2.05
N THR A 36 -7.58 8.18 -3.31
CA THR A 36 -8.37 7.10 -3.88
C THR A 36 -7.54 6.27 -4.84
N MET A 37 -8.00 5.06 -5.09
CA MET A 37 -7.36 4.19 -6.06
C MET A 37 -7.42 4.78 -7.48
N LYS A 38 -8.44 5.57 -7.76
CA LYS A 38 -8.56 6.28 -9.03
C LYS A 38 -7.38 7.24 -9.25
N GLU A 39 -7.00 7.97 -8.20
CA GLU A 39 -5.85 8.86 -8.28
C GLU A 39 -4.56 8.09 -8.50
N VAL A 40 -4.42 6.96 -7.82
CA VAL A 40 -3.24 6.10 -7.99
C VAL A 40 -3.12 5.66 -9.45
N ILE A 41 -4.19 5.12 -10.02
CA ILE A 41 -4.18 4.64 -11.39
C ILE A 41 -3.85 5.74 -12.38
N ARG A 42 -4.35 6.95 -12.13
CA ARG A 42 -4.16 8.08 -13.02
C ARG A 42 -2.74 8.66 -12.97
N GLU A 43 -2.19 8.76 -11.77
CA GLU A 43 -0.97 9.52 -11.54
C GLU A 43 0.29 8.70 -11.35
N ILE A 44 0.14 7.41 -11.07
CA ILE A 44 1.30 6.59 -10.80
C ILE A 44 2.07 6.31 -12.10
N GLY A 45 3.36 6.58 -12.06
CA GLY A 45 4.24 6.36 -13.21
C GLY A 45 5.18 5.19 -12.98
N PRO A 46 6.04 4.88 -13.98
CA PRO A 46 6.99 3.78 -13.86
C PRO A 46 7.96 3.92 -12.67
N SER A 47 8.40 5.14 -12.38
CA SER A 47 9.31 5.38 -11.25
C SER A 47 8.65 5.06 -9.93
N GLU A 48 7.38 5.44 -9.77
CA GLU A 48 6.60 5.18 -8.56
C GLU A 48 6.35 3.68 -8.41
N LEU A 49 6.09 2.99 -9.51
CA LEU A 49 5.89 1.55 -9.48
C LEU A 49 7.15 0.81 -9.04
N GLU A 50 8.32 1.25 -9.51
CA GLU A 50 9.59 0.67 -9.10
C GLU A 50 9.84 0.89 -7.60
N LEU A 51 9.52 2.08 -7.10
CA LEU A 51 9.66 2.39 -5.69
C LEU A 51 8.75 1.52 -4.83
N LEU A 52 7.51 1.35 -5.26
CA LEU A 52 6.55 0.51 -4.55
C LEU A 52 6.98 -0.96 -4.56
N ASP A 53 7.51 -1.43 -5.67
CA ASP A 53 8.01 -2.80 -5.74
C ASP A 53 9.19 -3.01 -4.78
N HIS A 54 10.08 -2.03 -4.70
CA HIS A 54 11.19 -2.06 -3.76
C HIS A 54 10.67 -2.13 -2.32
N ILE A 55 9.72 -1.25 -1.98
CA ILE A 55 9.15 -1.19 -0.65
C ILE A 55 8.43 -2.49 -0.28
N SER A 56 7.74 -3.09 -1.23
CA SER A 56 7.03 -4.35 -0.98
C SER A 56 7.95 -5.49 -0.58
N GLY A 57 9.22 -5.39 -0.92
CA GLY A 57 10.22 -6.38 -0.53
C GLY A 57 10.90 -6.10 0.81
N LEU A 58 10.62 -4.96 1.43
CA LEU A 58 11.21 -4.63 2.73
C LEU A 58 10.49 -5.33 3.87
N PRO A 59 11.20 -5.60 4.99
CA PRO A 59 10.53 -6.15 6.16
C PRO A 59 9.61 -5.11 6.80
N PRO A 60 8.52 -5.56 7.47
CA PRO A 60 7.53 -4.63 8.04
C PRO A 60 8.10 -3.62 9.03
N TYR A 61 9.13 -3.99 9.76
CA TYR A 61 9.70 -3.08 10.75
C TYR A 61 10.47 -1.91 10.11
N GLU A 62 10.76 -1.98 8.82
CA GLU A 62 11.42 -0.89 8.10
C GLU A 62 10.44 0.04 7.39
N VAL A 63 9.16 -0.31 7.39
CA VAL A 63 8.14 0.48 6.70
C VAL A 63 7.23 1.16 7.71
N SER A 64 7.10 2.48 7.61
CA SER A 64 6.22 3.23 8.51
C SER A 64 4.76 2.85 8.28
N ASN A 65 4.04 2.62 9.37
CA ASN A 65 2.61 2.31 9.33
C ASN A 65 2.25 1.04 8.56
N ALA A 66 3.20 0.10 8.47
CA ALA A 66 2.89 -1.22 7.92
C ALA A 66 1.80 -1.87 8.80
N ALA A 67 0.77 -2.41 8.16
CA ALA A 67 -0.37 -2.99 8.86
C ALA A 67 -0.50 -4.47 8.55
N PRO A 68 -0.57 -5.34 9.58
CA PRO A 68 -0.79 -6.77 9.33
C PRO A 68 -2.19 -7.00 8.77
N LEU A 69 -2.33 -7.98 7.90
CA LEU A 69 -3.61 -8.24 7.25
C LEU A 69 -4.72 -8.55 8.25
N GLU A 70 -4.39 -9.13 9.38
CA GLU A 70 -5.38 -9.46 10.41
C GLU A 70 -5.99 -8.22 11.09
N ASP A 71 -5.31 -7.08 11.00
CA ASP A 71 -5.77 -5.84 11.65
C ASP A 71 -6.50 -4.89 10.70
N ILE A 72 -6.64 -5.25 9.44
CA ILE A 72 -7.23 -4.38 8.44
C ILE A 72 -8.36 -5.09 7.72
N LYS A 73 -9.17 -4.29 7.02
CA LYS A 73 -10.21 -4.81 6.15
C LYS A 73 -9.86 -4.44 4.71
N ILE A 74 -9.69 -5.44 3.87
CA ILE A 74 -9.44 -5.20 2.45
C ILE A 74 -10.75 -4.82 1.79
N MET A 75 -10.78 -3.64 1.16
CA MET A 75 -11.99 -3.11 0.55
C MET A 75 -12.13 -3.53 -0.90
N ALA A 76 -11.06 -3.34 -1.68
CA ALA A 76 -11.10 -3.69 -3.08
C ALA A 76 -9.69 -3.90 -3.60
N PRO A 77 -9.35 -5.09 -4.12
CA PRO A 77 -8.08 -5.28 -4.81
C PRO A 77 -8.18 -4.74 -6.23
N ILE A 78 -7.07 -4.36 -6.75
CA ILE A 78 -6.97 -4.00 -8.16
C ILE A 78 -6.70 -5.24 -8.97
#